data_1bdc8b964903d43f69fa5fe9bfc23103
#
_entry.id   1bdc8b964903d43f69fa5fe9bfc23103
#
_cell.length_a   1.000
_cell.length_b   1.000
_cell.length_c   1.000
_cell.angle_alpha   90.00
_cell.angle_beta   90.00
_cell.angle_gamma   90.00
#
_symmetry.space_group_name_H-M   'P 1'
#
loop_
_entity.id
_entity.type
_entity.pdbx_description
1 polymer ?
#
loop_
_entity_poly.entity_id
_entity_poly.type
_entity_poly.pdbx_seq_one_letter_code
_entity_poly.pdbx_strand_id
1 'polypeptide(L)'
;STLNILRAFSKGGFADLNKVHLWNLDYIKKSPQAKKFKELEDKIADALAFMEACGITSDFNNRLYTVNFWTSHEALHLPFEESMTRVDSTTGEYHDTSAHFVWIGDRTRQLDGGHVEFCKGIENPIGIKCGPTSKPDEIAKICEVLNPKNEKGKITLISRFGHQNVEKFLPKLIRGIKKEGLNVIWSCDPM
;
A
#
# COMPACT_ATOMS: atom_id res chain seq x y z
N SER A 1 9.45 -2.94 20.19
CA SER A 1 9.75 -1.66 20.83
C SER A 1 9.58 -0.48 19.90
N THR A 2 10.32 -0.38 18.78
CA THR A 2 10.20 0.75 17.82
C THR A 2 8.80 0.87 17.25
N LEU A 3 8.16 -0.24 16.86
CA LEU A 3 6.79 -0.24 16.35
C LEU A 3 5.78 0.25 17.39
N ASN A 4 5.96 -0.09 18.66
CA ASN A 4 5.10 0.38 19.74
C ASN A 4 5.26 1.89 19.98
N ILE A 5 6.48 2.41 19.86
CA ILE A 5 6.75 3.85 19.93
C ILE A 5 6.05 4.56 18.76
N LEU A 6 6.20 4.08 17.55
CA LEU A 6 5.53 4.65 16.37
C LEU A 6 4.00 4.64 16.49
N ARG A 7 3.42 3.56 17.03
CA ARG A 7 1.98 3.48 17.33
C ARG A 7 1.55 4.49 18.38
N ALA A 8 2.37 4.67 19.43
CA ALA A 8 2.10 5.65 20.47
C ALA A 8 2.10 7.07 19.91
N PHE A 9 3.07 7.43 19.05
CA PHE A 9 3.11 8.72 18.39
C PHE A 9 1.90 8.91 17.45
N SER A 10 1.55 7.92 16.63
CA SER A 10 0.40 7.98 15.73
C SER A 10 -0.92 8.19 16.49
N LYS A 11 -1.11 7.49 17.63
CA LYS A 11 -2.28 7.66 18.49
C LYS A 11 -2.24 8.93 19.34
N GLY A 12 -1.04 9.45 19.62
CA GLY A 12 -0.81 10.69 20.38
C GLY A 12 -1.02 11.98 19.58
N GLY A 13 -1.54 11.89 18.33
CA GLY A 13 -1.83 13.06 17.50
C GLY A 13 -0.60 13.66 16.80
N PHE A 14 0.48 12.92 16.67
CA PHE A 14 1.65 13.38 15.90
C PHE A 14 1.32 13.59 14.42
N ALA A 15 0.38 12.81 13.88
CA ALA A 15 -0.12 12.91 12.50
C ALA A 15 -1.41 13.73 12.38
N ASP A 16 -1.68 14.63 13.32
CA ASP A 16 -2.86 15.50 13.31
C ASP A 16 -2.87 16.40 12.07
N LEU A 17 -3.88 16.22 11.21
CA LEU A 17 -4.03 16.98 9.98
C LEU A 17 -4.22 18.49 10.22
N ASN A 18 -4.77 18.88 11.37
CA ASN A 18 -4.91 20.31 11.72
C ASN A 18 -3.56 21.00 11.95
N LYS A 19 -2.48 20.22 12.06
CA LYS A 19 -1.11 20.71 12.23
C LYS A 19 -0.28 20.69 10.94
N VAL A 20 -0.89 20.47 9.79
CA VAL A 20 -0.21 20.45 8.47
C VAL A 20 0.67 21.69 8.25
N HIS A 21 0.20 22.85 8.67
CA HIS A 21 0.94 24.12 8.57
C HIS A 21 2.21 24.17 9.43
N LEU A 22 2.36 23.25 10.41
CA LEU A 22 3.55 23.12 11.25
C LEU A 22 4.56 22.11 10.67
N TRP A 23 4.21 21.42 9.63
CA TRP A 23 5.12 20.46 9.02
C TRP A 23 6.28 21.20 8.37
N ASN A 24 7.50 20.78 8.70
CA ASN A 24 8.69 21.38 8.12
C ASN A 24 8.87 20.90 6.67
N LEU A 25 8.50 21.74 5.73
CA LEU A 25 8.66 21.54 4.30
C LEU A 25 9.91 22.26 3.73
N ASP A 26 10.85 22.66 4.56
CA ASP A 26 12.03 23.45 4.14
C ASP A 26 12.87 22.73 3.07
N TYR A 27 12.90 21.40 3.09
CA TYR A 27 13.58 20.61 2.06
C TYR A 27 12.91 20.74 0.68
N ILE A 28 11.61 21.05 0.64
CA ILE A 28 10.86 21.21 -0.60
C ILE A 28 11.13 22.57 -1.24
N LYS A 29 11.48 23.60 -0.46
CA LYS A 29 11.72 24.98 -0.94
C LYS A 29 12.79 25.06 -2.05
N LYS A 30 13.73 24.12 -2.08
CA LYS A 30 14.78 24.01 -3.09
C LYS A 30 14.37 23.17 -4.31
N SER A 31 13.18 22.57 -4.29
CA SER A 31 12.68 21.75 -5.39
C SER A 31 12.08 22.61 -6.50
N PRO A 32 12.23 22.26 -7.79
CA PRO A 32 11.50 22.88 -8.88
C PRO A 32 9.97 22.81 -8.72
N GLN A 33 9.48 21.89 -7.89
CA GLN A 33 8.07 21.70 -7.60
C GLN A 33 7.56 22.48 -6.37
N ALA A 34 8.42 23.28 -5.72
CA ALA A 34 8.09 23.98 -4.47
C ALA A 34 6.78 24.78 -4.55
N LYS A 35 6.53 25.46 -5.69
CA LYS A 35 5.31 26.22 -5.90
C LYS A 35 4.05 25.36 -5.87
N LYS A 36 4.08 24.19 -6.52
CA LYS A 36 2.94 23.24 -6.52
C LYS A 36 2.66 22.66 -5.15
N PHE A 37 3.71 22.37 -4.38
CA PHE A 37 3.56 21.91 -3.00
C PHE A 37 2.95 22.98 -2.11
N LYS A 38 3.37 24.22 -2.25
CA LYS A 38 2.80 25.35 -1.50
C LYS A 38 1.32 25.56 -1.83
N GLU A 39 0.96 25.54 -3.11
CA GLU A 39 -0.45 25.62 -3.55
C GLU A 39 -1.31 24.49 -2.98
N LEU A 40 -0.77 23.27 -2.85
CA LEU A 40 -1.46 22.14 -2.24
C LEU A 40 -1.61 22.33 -0.72
N GLU A 41 -0.55 22.76 -0.04
CA GLU A 41 -0.57 23.07 1.40
C GLU A 41 -1.63 24.12 1.72
N ASP A 42 -1.69 25.21 0.96
CA ASP A 42 -2.67 26.28 1.12
C ASP A 42 -4.11 25.74 0.94
N LYS A 43 -4.37 24.93 -0.08
CA LYS A 43 -5.69 24.29 -0.29
C LYS A 43 -6.11 23.36 0.86
N ILE A 44 -5.16 22.61 1.41
CA ILE A 44 -5.43 21.75 2.57
C ILE A 44 -5.76 22.61 3.79
N ALA A 45 -4.99 23.67 4.04
CA ALA A 45 -5.24 24.60 5.13
C ALA A 45 -6.62 25.26 5.02
N ASP A 46 -7.01 25.73 3.84
CA ASP A 46 -8.33 26.32 3.58
C ASP A 46 -9.46 25.30 3.82
N ALA A 47 -9.29 24.06 3.35
CA ALA A 47 -10.28 23.00 3.56
C ALA A 47 -10.44 22.65 5.05
N LEU A 48 -9.35 22.57 5.80
CA LEU A 48 -9.38 22.30 7.24
C LEU A 48 -10.03 23.46 8.00
N ALA A 49 -9.72 24.70 7.67
CA ALA A 49 -10.35 25.88 8.27
C ALA A 49 -11.87 25.92 8.01
N PHE A 50 -12.31 25.55 6.80
CA PHE A 50 -13.73 25.41 6.48
C PHE A 50 -14.40 24.29 7.29
N MET A 51 -13.75 23.13 7.42
CA MET A 51 -14.27 22.03 8.24
C MET A 51 -14.41 22.43 9.71
N GLU A 52 -13.42 23.12 10.26
CA GLU A 52 -13.46 23.65 11.63
C GLU A 52 -14.62 24.63 11.82
N ALA A 53 -14.82 25.55 10.88
CA ALA A 53 -15.94 26.49 10.87
C ALA A 53 -17.30 25.77 10.83
N CYS A 54 -17.38 24.59 10.23
CA CYS A 54 -18.55 23.71 10.22
C CYS A 54 -18.69 22.84 11.48
N GLY A 55 -17.82 23.00 12.49
CA GLY A 55 -17.82 22.19 13.72
C GLY A 55 -17.21 20.81 13.57
N ILE A 56 -16.56 20.50 12.45
CA ILE A 56 -15.86 19.24 12.23
C ILE A 56 -14.43 19.38 12.75
N THR A 57 -14.24 19.09 14.03
CA THR A 57 -12.93 19.18 14.70
C THR A 57 -12.37 17.80 15.02
N SER A 58 -11.10 17.75 15.43
CA SER A 58 -10.46 16.51 15.89
C SER A 58 -11.16 15.85 17.07
N ASP A 59 -11.84 16.65 17.90
CA ASP A 59 -12.60 16.14 19.07
C ASP A 59 -13.83 15.34 18.64
N PHE A 60 -14.46 15.71 17.51
CA PHE A 60 -15.61 15.00 16.95
C PHE A 60 -15.21 13.88 15.98
N ASN A 61 -14.04 13.98 15.34
CA ASN A 61 -13.62 12.99 14.36
C ASN A 61 -12.18 12.54 14.62
N ASN A 62 -12.05 11.42 15.32
CA ASN A 62 -10.77 10.82 15.65
C ASN A 62 -9.90 10.52 14.41
N ARG A 63 -10.49 10.40 13.22
CA ARG A 63 -9.76 10.17 11.95
C ARG A 63 -8.91 11.38 11.51
N LEU A 64 -9.23 12.59 11.96
CA LEU A 64 -8.43 13.77 11.71
C LEU A 64 -7.19 13.84 12.62
N TYR A 65 -7.24 13.14 13.74
CA TYR A 65 -6.28 13.22 14.81
C TYR A 65 -5.34 12.01 14.86
N THR A 66 -5.84 10.83 14.52
CA THR A 66 -5.07 9.58 14.60
C THR A 66 -4.93 8.91 13.25
N VAL A 67 -3.78 8.30 12.99
CA VAL A 67 -3.51 7.49 11.81
C VAL A 67 -3.31 6.03 12.23
N ASN A 68 -3.97 5.11 11.53
CA ASN A 68 -3.70 3.69 11.69
C ASN A 68 -2.29 3.38 11.20
N PHE A 69 -1.56 2.63 12.00
CA PHE A 69 -0.20 2.22 11.69
C PHE A 69 -0.20 0.76 11.20
N TRP A 70 0.18 0.58 9.94
CA TRP A 70 0.27 -0.72 9.29
C TRP A 70 1.71 -1.00 8.87
N THR A 71 2.11 -2.27 8.92
CA THR A 71 3.44 -2.71 8.49
C THR A 71 3.36 -3.48 7.18
N SER A 72 4.40 -3.35 6.36
CA SER A 72 4.51 -4.08 5.09
C SER A 72 5.97 -4.33 4.74
N HIS A 73 6.25 -5.45 4.08
CA HIS A 73 7.55 -5.73 3.46
C HIS A 73 7.45 -6.73 2.32
N GLU A 74 8.53 -6.88 1.57
CA GLU A 74 8.69 -7.96 0.58
C GLU A 74 8.86 -9.31 1.29
N ALA A 75 8.03 -10.29 0.97
CA ALA A 75 8.18 -11.66 1.43
C ALA A 75 9.33 -12.36 0.69
N LEU A 76 10.56 -11.84 0.84
CA LEU A 76 11.72 -12.29 0.08
C LEU A 76 12.31 -13.60 0.62
N HIS A 77 12.37 -13.73 1.94
CA HIS A 77 13.03 -14.85 2.62
C HIS A 77 11.99 -15.81 3.20
N LEU A 78 11.51 -16.75 2.39
CA LEU A 78 10.41 -17.64 2.73
C LEU A 78 10.60 -18.40 4.06
N PRO A 79 11.78 -18.93 4.45
CA PRO A 79 11.95 -19.55 5.77
C PRO A 79 11.65 -18.61 6.94
N PHE A 80 11.90 -17.30 6.79
CA PHE A 80 11.52 -16.30 7.80
C PHE A 80 10.00 -16.13 7.84
N GLU A 81 9.35 -15.93 6.69
CA GLU A 81 7.90 -15.74 6.60
C GLU A 81 7.16 -16.98 7.14
N GLU A 82 7.62 -18.18 6.78
CA GLU A 82 7.08 -19.46 7.30
C GLU A 82 7.20 -19.52 8.83
N SER A 83 8.36 -19.14 9.38
CA SER A 83 8.58 -19.13 10.83
C SER A 83 7.68 -18.15 11.58
N MET A 84 7.19 -17.11 10.90
CA MET A 84 6.27 -16.10 11.44
C MET A 84 4.80 -16.40 11.17
N THR A 85 4.50 -17.39 10.32
CA THR A 85 3.12 -17.75 9.98
C THR A 85 2.46 -18.49 11.14
N ARG A 86 1.21 -18.14 11.43
CA ARG A 86 0.40 -18.67 12.53
C ARG A 86 -1.00 -19.02 12.04
N VAL A 87 -1.60 -20.00 12.68
CA VAL A 87 -3.01 -20.34 12.51
C VAL A 87 -3.85 -19.43 13.40
N ASP A 88 -4.86 -18.79 12.83
CA ASP A 88 -5.90 -18.13 13.62
C ASP A 88 -6.77 -19.20 14.28
N SER A 89 -6.81 -19.19 15.61
CA SER A 89 -7.56 -20.18 16.40
C SER A 89 -9.08 -20.09 16.22
N THR A 90 -9.58 -18.99 15.67
CA THR A 90 -11.02 -18.78 15.45
C THR A 90 -11.48 -19.22 14.07
N THR A 91 -10.65 -19.03 13.03
CA THR A 91 -10.99 -19.35 11.64
C THR A 91 -10.31 -20.63 11.13
N GLY A 92 -9.20 -21.01 11.73
CA GLY A 92 -8.34 -22.10 11.25
C GLY A 92 -7.46 -21.71 10.05
N GLU A 93 -7.47 -20.44 9.65
CA GLU A 93 -6.73 -19.94 8.51
C GLU A 93 -5.31 -19.49 8.88
N TYR A 94 -4.40 -19.50 7.91
CA TYR A 94 -3.01 -19.12 8.12
C TYR A 94 -2.80 -17.63 7.86
N HIS A 95 -2.11 -16.97 8.79
CA HIS A 95 -1.70 -15.58 8.64
C HIS A 95 -0.19 -15.45 8.85
N ASP A 96 0.48 -14.81 7.92
CA ASP A 96 1.85 -14.36 8.13
C ASP A 96 1.87 -13.17 9.09
N THR A 97 2.40 -13.36 10.28
CA THR A 97 2.44 -12.33 11.31
C THR A 97 3.69 -11.45 11.25
N SER A 98 4.53 -11.62 10.24
CA SER A 98 5.69 -10.77 9.98
C SER A 98 5.29 -9.33 9.65
N ALA A 99 4.18 -9.15 8.93
CA ALA A 99 3.57 -7.86 8.62
C ALA A 99 2.07 -7.98 8.35
N HIS A 100 1.37 -6.83 8.31
CA HIS A 100 -0.06 -6.79 7.91
C HIS A 100 -0.23 -7.03 6.42
N PHE A 101 0.72 -6.58 5.61
CA PHE A 101 0.71 -6.69 4.16
C PHE A 101 2.09 -7.15 3.68
N VAL A 102 2.14 -8.16 2.85
CA VAL A 102 3.37 -8.67 2.25
C VAL A 102 3.28 -8.62 0.74
N TRP A 103 4.41 -8.45 0.04
CA TRP A 103 4.37 -8.48 -1.41
C TRP A 103 5.41 -9.42 -2.01
N ILE A 104 5.07 -9.93 -3.18
CA ILE A 104 5.96 -10.73 -4.03
C ILE A 104 6.75 -9.75 -4.92
N GLY A 105 8.08 -9.90 -4.96
CA GLY A 105 8.96 -9.11 -5.81
C GLY A 105 8.78 -9.40 -7.29
N ASP A 106 9.17 -8.46 -8.15
CA ASP A 106 9.11 -8.63 -9.61
C ASP A 106 9.93 -9.81 -10.12
N ARG A 107 11.01 -10.16 -9.41
CA ARG A 107 11.91 -11.27 -9.74
C ARG A 107 11.50 -12.63 -9.18
N THR A 108 10.55 -12.65 -8.27
CA THR A 108 10.14 -13.87 -7.54
C THR A 108 8.66 -14.23 -7.75
N ARG A 109 8.00 -13.64 -8.75
CA ARG A 109 6.57 -13.80 -9.06
C ARG A 109 6.27 -14.87 -10.11
N GLN A 110 7.16 -15.84 -10.30
CA GLN A 110 6.88 -16.98 -11.20
C GLN A 110 5.66 -17.75 -10.68
N LEU A 111 4.74 -18.08 -11.59
CA LEU A 111 3.47 -18.72 -11.25
C LEU A 111 3.65 -20.06 -10.49
N ASP A 112 4.68 -20.80 -10.86
CA ASP A 112 5.09 -22.09 -10.26
C ASP A 112 6.16 -21.91 -9.18
N GLY A 113 6.46 -20.68 -8.78
CA GLY A 113 7.50 -20.34 -7.83
C GLY A 113 7.05 -20.43 -6.37
N GLY A 114 8.00 -20.70 -5.47
CA GLY A 114 7.74 -20.85 -4.03
C GLY A 114 7.08 -19.61 -3.39
N HIS A 115 7.35 -18.41 -3.89
CA HIS A 115 6.74 -17.18 -3.34
C HIS A 115 5.24 -17.10 -3.66
N VAL A 116 4.82 -17.49 -4.85
CA VAL A 116 3.40 -17.55 -5.21
C VAL A 116 2.71 -18.64 -4.42
N GLU A 117 3.34 -19.83 -4.29
CA GLU A 117 2.78 -20.95 -3.52
C GLU A 117 2.66 -20.62 -2.03
N PHE A 118 3.64 -19.96 -1.42
CA PHE A 118 3.56 -19.50 -0.04
C PHE A 118 2.41 -18.49 0.14
N CYS A 119 2.35 -17.46 -0.70
CA CYS A 119 1.32 -16.42 -0.60
C CYS A 119 -0.10 -16.95 -0.85
N LYS A 120 -0.25 -18.02 -1.62
CA LYS A 120 -1.54 -18.71 -1.82
C LYS A 120 -2.06 -19.33 -0.52
N GLY A 121 -1.15 -19.71 0.40
CA GLY A 121 -1.48 -20.36 1.67
C GLY A 121 -1.81 -19.42 2.82
N ILE A 122 -1.74 -18.09 2.64
CA ILE A 122 -1.97 -17.11 3.72
C ILE A 122 -3.14 -16.18 3.42
N GLU A 123 -3.82 -15.73 4.48
CA GLU A 123 -4.98 -14.83 4.36
C GLU A 123 -4.63 -13.34 4.33
N ASN A 124 -3.38 -12.96 4.52
CA ASN A 124 -2.94 -11.58 4.40
C ASN A 124 -3.33 -10.95 3.05
N PRO A 125 -3.62 -9.66 2.98
CA PRO A 125 -3.62 -8.95 1.70
C PRO A 125 -2.22 -8.98 1.09
N ILE A 126 -2.13 -9.19 -0.22
CA ILE A 126 -0.89 -9.49 -0.94
C ILE A 126 -0.62 -8.46 -2.02
N GLY A 127 0.61 -7.97 -2.07
CA GLY A 127 1.12 -7.16 -3.16
C GLY A 127 1.85 -7.99 -4.22
N ILE A 128 1.79 -7.55 -5.47
CA ILE A 128 2.57 -8.11 -6.58
C ILE A 128 3.31 -6.95 -7.25
N LYS A 129 4.64 -6.99 -7.22
CA LYS A 129 5.46 -6.01 -7.96
C LYS A 129 5.37 -6.28 -9.45
N CYS A 130 5.10 -5.22 -10.20
CA CYS A 130 4.96 -5.25 -11.65
C CYS A 130 5.95 -4.26 -12.28
N GLY A 131 6.98 -4.79 -12.93
CA GLY A 131 7.98 -4.03 -13.66
C GLY A 131 7.77 -4.07 -15.18
N PRO A 132 8.72 -3.52 -15.96
CA PRO A 132 8.62 -3.45 -17.43
C PRO A 132 8.47 -4.79 -18.15
N THR A 133 8.88 -5.89 -17.50
CA THR A 133 8.77 -7.26 -18.04
C THR A 133 7.43 -7.92 -17.76
N SER A 134 6.56 -7.29 -16.97
CA SER A 134 5.26 -7.85 -16.57
C SER A 134 4.31 -7.91 -17.77
N LYS A 135 3.84 -9.12 -18.08
CA LYS A 135 2.80 -9.32 -19.11
C LYS A 135 1.43 -9.39 -18.43
N PRO A 136 0.40 -8.72 -18.98
CA PRO A 136 -0.94 -8.73 -18.40
C PRO A 136 -1.47 -10.13 -18.11
N ASP A 137 -1.32 -11.07 -19.06
CA ASP A 137 -1.84 -12.44 -18.92
C ASP A 137 -1.14 -13.24 -17.82
N GLU A 138 0.17 -13.00 -17.60
CA GLU A 138 0.92 -13.63 -16.50
C GLU A 138 0.45 -13.08 -15.16
N ILE A 139 0.29 -11.78 -15.05
CA ILE A 139 -0.17 -11.14 -13.80
C ILE A 139 -1.62 -11.54 -13.50
N ALA A 140 -2.48 -11.62 -14.50
CA ALA A 140 -3.85 -12.10 -14.33
C ALA A 140 -3.90 -13.49 -13.73
N LYS A 141 -3.12 -14.45 -14.26
CA LYS A 141 -3.03 -15.82 -13.72
C LYS A 141 -2.55 -15.85 -12.28
N ILE A 142 -1.56 -15.02 -11.93
CA ILE A 142 -1.09 -14.91 -10.53
C ILE A 142 -2.22 -14.38 -9.64
N CYS A 143 -2.95 -13.36 -10.08
CA CYS A 143 -4.10 -12.84 -9.34
C CYS A 143 -5.18 -13.91 -9.12
N GLU A 144 -5.50 -14.72 -10.13
CA GLU A 144 -6.47 -15.82 -10.03
C GLU A 144 -6.04 -16.89 -9.03
N VAL A 145 -4.75 -17.25 -9.01
CA VAL A 145 -4.20 -18.22 -8.07
C VAL A 145 -4.20 -17.71 -6.64
N LEU A 146 -3.85 -16.43 -6.43
CA LEU A 146 -3.76 -15.82 -5.11
C LEU A 146 -5.11 -15.33 -4.56
N ASN A 147 -6.09 -15.14 -5.43
CA ASN A 147 -7.42 -14.64 -5.08
C ASN A 147 -8.50 -15.32 -5.92
N PRO A 148 -8.70 -16.64 -5.76
CA PRO A 148 -9.65 -17.40 -6.60
C PRO A 148 -11.11 -16.96 -6.43
N LYS A 149 -11.45 -16.34 -5.31
CA LYS A 149 -12.78 -15.78 -5.05
C LYS A 149 -12.96 -14.37 -5.59
N ASN A 150 -11.91 -13.78 -6.18
CA ASN A 150 -11.88 -12.41 -6.68
C ASN A 150 -12.34 -11.37 -5.65
N GLU A 151 -11.92 -11.55 -4.41
CA GLU A 151 -12.27 -10.70 -3.27
C GLU A 151 -11.67 -9.30 -3.41
N LYS A 152 -12.45 -8.28 -3.10
CA LYS A 152 -11.97 -6.89 -3.08
C LYS A 152 -10.98 -6.67 -1.93
N GLY A 153 -9.85 -6.02 -2.22
CA GLY A 153 -8.85 -5.70 -1.20
C GLY A 153 -7.77 -6.77 -0.98
N LYS A 154 -7.95 -8.00 -1.50
CA LYS A 154 -6.95 -9.08 -1.33
C LYS A 154 -5.66 -8.82 -2.12
N ILE A 155 -5.75 -8.35 -3.36
CA ILE A 155 -4.60 -8.16 -4.25
C ILE A 155 -4.32 -6.68 -4.52
N THR A 156 -3.05 -6.29 -4.38
CA THR A 156 -2.53 -4.98 -4.78
C THR A 156 -1.45 -5.15 -5.84
N LEU A 157 -1.66 -4.58 -7.02
CA LEU A 157 -0.62 -4.50 -8.05
C LEU A 157 0.23 -3.25 -7.83
N ILE A 158 1.53 -3.46 -7.55
CA ILE A 158 2.47 -2.39 -7.24
C ILE A 158 3.30 -2.10 -8.49
N SER A 159 2.94 -1.04 -9.21
CA SER A 159 3.63 -0.65 -10.44
C SER A 159 4.99 -0.04 -10.15
N ARG A 160 6.05 -0.63 -10.71
CA ARG A 160 7.44 -0.17 -10.61
C ARG A 160 8.08 -0.15 -12.00
N PHE A 161 7.78 0.89 -12.76
CA PHE A 161 8.27 1.05 -14.14
C PHE A 161 9.34 2.12 -14.30
N GLY A 162 9.50 2.99 -13.30
CA GLY A 162 10.27 4.22 -13.42
C GLY A 162 9.58 5.26 -14.31
N HIS A 163 9.94 6.52 -14.15
CA HIS A 163 9.27 7.64 -14.83
C HIS A 163 9.35 7.56 -16.37
N GLN A 164 10.41 6.96 -16.93
CA GLN A 164 10.60 6.86 -18.37
C GLN A 164 9.72 5.81 -19.05
N ASN A 165 9.27 4.80 -18.30
CA ASN A 165 8.61 3.63 -18.86
C ASN A 165 7.13 3.50 -18.45
N VAL A 166 6.70 4.23 -17.44
CA VAL A 166 5.36 4.10 -16.85
C VAL A 166 4.26 4.34 -17.90
N GLU A 167 4.39 5.37 -18.74
CA GLU A 167 3.42 5.69 -19.78
C GLU A 167 3.32 4.59 -20.85
N LYS A 168 4.42 3.89 -21.12
CA LYS A 168 4.48 2.82 -22.12
C LYS A 168 3.85 1.51 -21.64
N PHE A 169 4.12 1.12 -20.38
CA PHE A 169 3.80 -0.23 -19.89
C PHE A 169 2.56 -0.27 -19.00
N LEU A 170 2.38 0.68 -18.09
CA LEU A 170 1.28 0.67 -17.14
C LEU A 170 -0.12 0.66 -17.79
N PRO A 171 -0.41 1.46 -18.85
CA PRO A 171 -1.74 1.44 -19.47
C PRO A 171 -2.11 0.09 -20.10
N LYS A 172 -1.11 -0.65 -20.61
CA LYS A 172 -1.33 -1.99 -21.17
C LYS A 172 -1.69 -2.99 -20.06
N LEU A 173 -0.96 -2.94 -18.95
CA LEU A 173 -1.22 -3.80 -17.81
C LEU A 173 -2.62 -3.54 -17.23
N ILE A 174 -2.98 -2.26 -17.02
CA ILE A 174 -4.30 -1.88 -16.50
C ILE A 174 -5.42 -2.41 -17.41
N ARG A 175 -5.30 -2.22 -18.74
CA ARG A 175 -6.31 -2.70 -19.68
C ARG A 175 -6.45 -4.22 -19.67
N GLY A 176 -5.33 -4.95 -19.58
CA GLY A 176 -5.33 -6.40 -19.49
C GLY A 176 -6.06 -6.89 -18.24
N ILE A 177 -5.68 -6.41 -17.09
CA ILE A 177 -6.30 -6.80 -15.80
C ILE A 177 -7.80 -6.44 -15.75
N LYS A 178 -8.18 -5.26 -16.26
CA LYS A 178 -9.59 -4.87 -16.36
C LYS A 178 -10.40 -5.78 -17.29
N LYS A 179 -9.81 -6.23 -18.39
CA LYS A 179 -10.46 -7.15 -19.34
C LYS A 179 -10.82 -8.48 -18.69
N GLU A 180 -9.98 -8.97 -17.80
CA GLU A 180 -10.21 -10.21 -17.04
C GLU A 180 -11.18 -10.03 -15.86
N GLY A 181 -11.66 -8.82 -15.58
CA GLY A 181 -12.62 -8.54 -14.51
C GLY A 181 -12.09 -8.73 -13.10
N LEU A 182 -10.78 -8.67 -12.92
CA LEU A 182 -10.12 -8.90 -11.64
C LEU A 182 -10.21 -7.69 -10.71
N ASN A 183 -10.58 -7.95 -9.45
CA ASN A 183 -10.60 -6.95 -8.39
C ASN A 183 -9.19 -6.76 -7.82
N VAL A 184 -8.54 -5.66 -8.19
CA VAL A 184 -7.21 -5.31 -7.71
C VAL A 184 -7.15 -3.86 -7.24
N ILE A 185 -6.28 -3.60 -6.26
CA ILE A 185 -5.86 -2.25 -5.88
C ILE A 185 -4.61 -1.90 -6.69
N TRP A 186 -4.50 -0.67 -7.15
CA TRP A 186 -3.30 -0.16 -7.81
C TRP A 186 -2.50 0.72 -6.86
N SER A 187 -1.21 0.43 -6.75
CA SER A 187 -0.24 1.23 -6.01
C SER A 187 0.94 1.59 -6.91
N CYS A 188 1.60 2.69 -6.62
CA CYS A 188 2.78 3.14 -7.35
C CYS A 188 4.03 3.07 -6.47
N ASP A 189 5.04 2.36 -6.96
CA ASP A 189 6.41 2.48 -6.52
C ASP A 189 7.13 3.36 -7.56
N PRO A 190 7.52 4.59 -7.22
CA PRO A 190 8.01 5.57 -8.19
C PRO A 190 9.43 5.29 -8.72
N MET A 191 10.12 4.27 -8.18
CA MET A 191 11.49 3.90 -8.56
C MET A 191 11.56 2.95 -9.74
#